data_4eb3d25134adb28662ed488293eda113
#
_entry.id   4eb3d25134adb28662ed488293eda113
#
_cell.length_a   1.000
_cell.length_b   1.000
_cell.length_c   1.000
_cell.angle_alpha   90.00
_cell.angle_beta   90.00
_cell.angle_gamma   90.00
#
_symmetry.space_group_name_H-M   'P 1'
#
loop_
_entity.id
_entity.type
_entity.pdbx_description
1 polymer ?
#
loop_
_entity_poly.entity_id
_entity_poly.type
_entity_poly.pdbx_seq_one_letter_code
_entity_poly.pdbx_strand_id
1 'polypeptide(L)'
;MPRTPPPAPTPTTNRLGQGDWLDAAFAAVVEGGFDQARVLSLSKRLGVTRGSFYWHFASHADLIEALWARWYARELAVAQQLRSHTTDRPKDDLMHLVQVALAHAGEDLQNMRFELALRDLGRHDAKVAQQLAQVDQLRLSLFEEKFLRLTANPKTAADLAGLFYLALVGCYQALSRPNSPPDSEQRLKRLISVYLVEPHQVTPNAKLA
;
A
#
# COMPACT_ATOMS: atom_id res chain seq x y z
N MET A 1 36.84 5.49 55.57
CA MET A 1 36.91 4.81 54.27
C MET A 1 35.73 5.22 53.43
N PRO A 2 35.88 5.95 52.31
CA PRO A 2 34.76 6.32 51.47
C PRO A 2 34.27 5.12 50.66
N ARG A 3 32.96 4.85 50.65
CA ARG A 3 32.30 3.80 49.89
C ARG A 3 32.31 4.18 48.40
N THR A 4 32.82 3.31 47.56
CA THR A 4 32.75 3.42 46.08
C THR A 4 31.27 3.35 45.66
N PRO A 5 30.78 4.27 44.79
CA PRO A 5 29.43 4.18 44.30
C PRO A 5 29.25 2.94 43.41
N PRO A 6 28.02 2.37 43.34
CA PRO A 6 27.73 1.22 42.49
C PRO A 6 27.90 1.59 41.00
N PRO A 7 28.31 0.64 40.14
CA PRO A 7 28.47 0.89 38.70
C PRO A 7 27.12 1.26 38.10
N ALA A 8 27.14 2.24 37.21
CA ALA A 8 25.98 2.67 36.44
C ALA A 8 25.35 1.48 35.66
N PRO A 9 24.03 1.42 35.53
CA PRO A 9 23.39 0.35 34.77
C PRO A 9 23.91 0.38 33.33
N THR A 10 24.41 -0.76 32.87
CA THR A 10 24.78 -1.00 31.47
C THR A 10 23.59 -0.69 30.57
N PRO A 11 23.77 0.03 29.44
CA PRO A 11 22.68 0.28 28.52
C PRO A 11 22.11 -1.08 28.06
N THR A 12 20.82 -1.28 28.27
CA THR A 12 20.05 -2.40 27.69
C THR A 12 20.22 -2.33 26.19
N THR A 13 21.07 -3.17 25.64
CA THR A 13 21.20 -3.39 24.21
C THR A 13 19.81 -3.88 23.78
N ASN A 14 19.04 -3.00 23.14
CA ASN A 14 17.74 -3.33 22.58
C ASN A 14 17.99 -4.46 21.59
N ARG A 15 17.62 -5.68 21.95
CA ARG A 15 17.89 -6.88 21.17
C ARG A 15 17.04 -6.77 19.91
N LEU A 16 17.67 -6.61 18.75
CA LEU A 16 16.97 -6.52 17.46
C LEU A 16 16.01 -7.72 17.32
N GLY A 17 14.77 -7.42 17.02
CA GLY A 17 13.72 -8.40 16.76
C GLY A 17 13.51 -8.62 15.26
N GLN A 18 12.65 -9.57 14.91
CA GLN A 18 12.25 -9.83 13.53
C GLN A 18 11.68 -8.57 12.84
N GLY A 19 10.95 -7.73 13.58
CA GLY A 19 10.39 -6.46 13.09
C GLY A 19 11.45 -5.50 12.58
N ASP A 20 12.58 -5.37 13.28
CA ASP A 20 13.67 -4.45 12.88
C ASP A 20 14.28 -4.86 11.53
N TRP A 21 14.40 -6.16 11.28
CA TRP A 21 14.84 -6.69 9.98
C TRP A 21 13.83 -6.42 8.88
N LEU A 22 12.53 -6.58 9.17
CA LEU A 22 11.46 -6.26 8.21
C LEU A 22 11.42 -4.76 7.89
N ASP A 23 11.59 -3.90 8.89
CA ASP A 23 11.62 -2.45 8.69
C ASP A 23 12.85 -2.02 7.88
N ALA A 24 14.02 -2.57 8.19
CA ALA A 24 15.23 -2.31 7.43
C ALA A 24 15.14 -2.81 5.98
N ALA A 25 14.53 -3.98 5.76
CA ALA A 25 14.32 -4.54 4.44
C ALA A 25 13.28 -3.75 3.65
N PHE A 26 12.17 -3.35 4.27
CA PHE A 26 11.17 -2.48 3.65
C PHE A 26 11.80 -1.17 3.18
N ALA A 27 12.55 -0.49 4.04
CA ALA A 27 13.23 0.74 3.70
C ALA A 27 14.24 0.54 2.54
N ALA A 28 15.01 -0.55 2.56
CA ALA A 28 15.95 -0.87 1.48
C ALA A 28 15.25 -1.09 0.13
N VAL A 29 14.11 -1.80 0.13
CA VAL A 29 13.29 -2.00 -1.08
C VAL A 29 12.74 -0.68 -1.60
N VAL A 30 12.24 0.18 -0.73
CA VAL A 30 11.72 1.51 -1.09
C VAL A 30 12.79 2.42 -1.70
N GLU A 31 14.04 2.32 -1.21
CA GLU A 31 15.17 3.11 -1.68
C GLU A 31 15.71 2.66 -3.03
N GLY A 32 15.77 1.34 -3.29
CA GLY A 32 16.45 0.85 -4.47
C GLY A 32 16.01 -0.52 -4.99
N GLY A 33 14.80 -0.98 -4.62
CA GLY A 33 14.23 -2.25 -5.07
C GLY A 33 14.75 -3.46 -4.28
N PHE A 34 14.23 -4.63 -4.62
CA PHE A 34 14.49 -5.88 -3.88
C PHE A 34 15.98 -6.29 -3.87
N ASP A 35 16.76 -5.86 -4.84
CA ASP A 35 18.21 -6.08 -4.86
C ASP A 35 18.96 -5.45 -3.68
N GLN A 36 18.39 -4.42 -3.05
CA GLN A 36 18.97 -3.77 -1.87
C GLN A 36 18.66 -4.52 -0.56
N ALA A 37 17.64 -5.36 -0.53
CA ALA A 37 17.22 -6.12 0.64
C ALA A 37 18.07 -7.38 0.90
N ARG A 38 19.34 -7.39 0.52
CA ARG A 38 20.27 -8.52 0.75
C ARG A 38 20.71 -8.60 2.20
N VAL A 39 20.85 -9.81 2.74
CA VAL A 39 21.24 -10.05 4.15
C VAL A 39 22.49 -9.27 4.56
N LEU A 40 23.51 -9.21 3.69
CA LEU A 40 24.75 -8.46 3.98
C LEU A 40 24.50 -6.95 4.06
N SER A 41 23.69 -6.38 3.20
CA SER A 41 23.34 -4.96 3.20
C SER A 41 22.53 -4.61 4.45
N LEU A 42 21.55 -5.44 4.78
CA LEU A 42 20.68 -5.25 5.94
C LEU A 42 21.46 -5.39 7.26
N SER A 43 22.35 -6.38 7.39
CA SER A 43 23.15 -6.53 8.59
C SER A 43 24.07 -5.34 8.83
N LYS A 44 24.67 -4.77 7.76
CA LYS A 44 25.44 -3.52 7.84
C LYS A 44 24.59 -2.34 8.27
N ARG A 45 23.37 -2.21 7.70
CA ARG A 45 22.43 -1.13 8.03
C ARG A 45 22.00 -1.19 9.49
N LEU A 46 21.80 -2.39 10.03
CA LEU A 46 21.38 -2.62 11.42
C LEU A 46 22.56 -2.66 12.41
N GLY A 47 23.81 -2.58 11.94
CA GLY A 47 25.00 -2.62 12.79
C GLY A 47 25.23 -3.98 13.47
N VAL A 48 24.81 -5.09 12.84
CA VAL A 48 24.90 -6.45 13.38
C VAL A 48 25.62 -7.40 12.43
N THR A 49 25.94 -8.61 12.93
CA THR A 49 26.55 -9.65 12.11
C THR A 49 25.53 -10.35 11.22
N ARG A 50 25.98 -10.93 10.10
CA ARG A 50 25.11 -11.78 9.26
C ARG A 50 24.50 -12.97 10.02
N GLY A 51 25.19 -13.49 11.02
CA GLY A 51 24.71 -14.58 11.86
C GLY A 51 23.43 -14.19 12.63
N SER A 52 23.30 -12.91 13.02
CA SER A 52 22.09 -12.40 13.69
C SER A 52 20.82 -12.56 12.85
N PHE A 53 20.92 -12.48 11.52
CA PHE A 53 19.79 -12.69 10.62
C PHE A 53 19.15 -14.07 10.77
N TYR A 54 19.99 -15.10 10.84
CA TYR A 54 19.55 -16.51 10.87
C TYR A 54 18.88 -16.93 12.20
N TRP A 55 18.91 -16.06 13.20
CA TRP A 55 18.06 -16.21 14.41
C TRP A 55 16.60 -15.83 14.18
N HIS A 56 16.31 -15.06 13.13
CA HIS A 56 14.99 -14.52 12.84
C HIS A 56 14.36 -15.11 11.57
N PHE A 57 15.18 -15.44 10.57
CA PHE A 57 14.74 -15.99 9.28
C PHE A 57 15.64 -17.14 8.87
N ALA A 58 15.05 -18.26 8.43
CA ALA A 58 15.82 -19.41 7.98
C ALA A 58 16.55 -19.12 6.65
N SER A 59 15.97 -18.26 5.81
CA SER A 59 16.54 -17.89 4.50
C SER A 59 16.18 -16.45 4.11
N HIS A 60 16.87 -15.92 3.09
CA HIS A 60 16.48 -14.65 2.48
C HIS A 60 15.05 -14.70 1.88
N ALA A 61 14.65 -15.86 1.32
CA ALA A 61 13.31 -16.05 0.78
C ALA A 61 12.23 -15.87 1.87
N ASP A 62 12.49 -16.35 3.11
CA ASP A 62 11.55 -16.19 4.23
C ASP A 62 11.39 -14.73 4.64
N LEU A 63 12.46 -13.93 4.55
CA LEU A 63 12.37 -12.47 4.76
C LEU A 63 11.47 -11.83 3.72
N ILE A 64 11.65 -12.17 2.43
CA ILE A 64 10.82 -11.62 1.34
C ILE A 64 9.37 -12.05 1.49
N GLU A 65 9.11 -13.30 1.86
CA GLU A 65 7.77 -13.80 2.15
C GLU A 65 7.11 -13.03 3.33
N ALA A 66 7.87 -12.77 4.39
CA ALA A 66 7.37 -12.03 5.54
C ALA A 66 7.11 -10.54 5.20
N LEU A 67 7.93 -9.94 4.33
CA LEU A 67 7.67 -8.58 3.80
C LEU A 67 6.37 -8.54 2.99
N TRP A 68 6.19 -9.53 2.11
CA TRP A 68 4.95 -9.69 1.34
C TRP A 68 3.74 -9.84 2.27
N ALA A 69 3.82 -10.76 3.24
CA ALA A 69 2.72 -11.04 4.16
C ALA A 69 2.31 -9.79 4.95
N ARG A 70 3.30 -9.00 5.40
CA ARG A 70 3.06 -7.73 6.12
C ARG A 70 2.37 -6.70 5.23
N TRP A 71 2.82 -6.53 4.00
CA TRP A 71 2.22 -5.61 3.03
C TRP A 71 0.79 -6.06 2.66
N TYR A 72 0.60 -7.35 2.37
CA TYR A 72 -0.70 -7.92 2.03
C TYR A 72 -1.72 -7.78 3.16
N ALA A 73 -1.32 -8.03 4.41
CA ALA A 73 -2.18 -7.85 5.57
C ALA A 73 -2.67 -6.40 5.71
N ARG A 74 -1.81 -5.43 5.39
CA ARG A 74 -2.18 -4.02 5.36
C ARG A 74 -3.20 -3.73 4.25
N GLU A 75 -3.00 -4.24 3.04
CA GLU A 75 -3.94 -4.08 1.93
C GLU A 75 -5.32 -4.66 2.26
N LEU A 76 -5.36 -5.83 2.91
CA LEU A 76 -6.60 -6.44 3.40
C LEU A 76 -7.30 -5.54 4.43
N ALA A 77 -6.56 -4.99 5.38
CA ALA A 77 -7.12 -4.12 6.42
C ALA A 77 -7.73 -2.84 5.80
N VAL A 78 -7.05 -2.22 4.85
CA VAL A 78 -7.55 -1.04 4.12
C VAL A 78 -8.82 -1.39 3.33
N ALA A 79 -8.81 -2.51 2.60
CA ALA A 79 -9.99 -2.95 1.84
C ALA A 79 -11.18 -3.24 2.76
N GLN A 80 -10.96 -3.85 3.92
CA GLN A 80 -12.00 -4.13 4.90
C GLN A 80 -12.56 -2.84 5.52
N GLN A 81 -11.70 -1.87 5.85
CA GLN A 81 -12.12 -0.56 6.34
C GLN A 81 -12.99 0.17 5.31
N LEU A 82 -12.58 0.17 4.04
CA LEU A 82 -13.33 0.80 2.96
C LEU A 82 -14.66 0.11 2.68
N ARG A 83 -14.74 -1.23 2.80
CA ARG A 83 -16.01 -1.95 2.69
C ARG A 83 -16.97 -1.62 3.82
N SER A 84 -16.48 -1.54 5.06
CA SER A 84 -17.31 -1.23 6.22
C SER A 84 -17.83 0.21 6.21
N HIS A 85 -17.10 1.13 5.55
CA HIS A 85 -17.57 2.51 5.38
C HIS A 85 -18.66 2.56 4.31
N THR A 86 -19.90 2.48 4.74
CA THR A 86 -21.08 2.50 3.87
C THR A 86 -22.13 3.42 4.46
N THR A 87 -22.51 4.46 3.72
CA THR A 87 -23.55 5.44 4.06
C THR A 87 -24.74 5.32 3.11
N ASP A 88 -25.79 6.08 3.37
CA ASP A 88 -26.97 6.17 2.45
C ASP A 88 -26.66 6.98 1.18
N ARG A 89 -25.47 7.57 1.08
CA ARG A 89 -25.01 8.39 -0.04
C ARG A 89 -23.88 7.73 -0.81
N PRO A 90 -24.15 6.96 -1.89
CA PRO A 90 -23.13 6.24 -2.65
C PRO A 90 -22.00 7.12 -3.20
N LYS A 91 -22.31 8.39 -3.55
CA LYS A 91 -21.31 9.36 -3.97
C LYS A 91 -20.28 9.64 -2.88
N ASP A 92 -20.75 9.86 -1.64
CA ASP A 92 -19.86 10.20 -0.53
C ASP A 92 -18.96 8.99 -0.17
N ASP A 93 -19.54 7.77 -0.22
CA ASP A 93 -18.78 6.53 -0.03
C ASP A 93 -17.69 6.36 -1.09
N LEU A 94 -18.00 6.65 -2.35
CA LEU A 94 -17.04 6.55 -3.45
C LEU A 94 -15.97 7.64 -3.35
N MET A 95 -16.36 8.87 -3.00
CA MET A 95 -15.38 9.96 -2.79
C MET A 95 -14.47 9.68 -1.59
N HIS A 96 -14.97 9.05 -0.53
CA HIS A 96 -14.14 8.58 0.58
C HIS A 96 -13.14 7.50 0.12
N LEU A 97 -13.58 6.52 -0.67
CA LEU A 97 -12.71 5.52 -1.28
C LEU A 97 -11.60 6.17 -2.13
N VAL A 98 -11.97 7.12 -3.00
CA VAL A 98 -11.01 7.88 -3.82
C VAL A 98 -10.00 8.63 -2.95
N GLN A 99 -10.49 9.27 -1.88
CA GLN A 99 -9.62 9.99 -0.95
C GLN A 99 -8.62 9.05 -0.27
N VAL A 100 -9.08 7.91 0.27
CA VAL A 100 -8.20 6.93 0.95
C VAL A 100 -7.22 6.32 -0.04
N ALA A 101 -7.67 5.88 -1.22
CA ALA A 101 -6.80 5.28 -2.23
C ALA A 101 -5.71 6.24 -2.71
N LEU A 102 -6.01 7.54 -2.84
CA LEU A 102 -5.03 8.54 -3.29
C LEU A 102 -4.22 9.14 -2.14
N ALA A 103 -4.73 9.18 -0.90
CA ALA A 103 -3.94 9.56 0.27
C ALA A 103 -2.76 8.60 0.49
N HIS A 104 -2.99 7.30 0.23
CA HIS A 104 -1.89 6.32 0.20
C HIS A 104 -0.83 6.63 -0.87
N ALA A 105 -1.20 7.35 -1.93
CA ALA A 105 -0.26 7.79 -2.96
C ALA A 105 0.53 9.05 -2.56
N GLY A 106 0.00 9.90 -1.66
CA GLY A 106 0.63 11.16 -1.24
C GLY A 106 1.35 11.08 0.11
N GLU A 107 0.62 10.65 1.14
CA GLU A 107 1.13 10.59 2.51
C GLU A 107 1.96 9.33 2.78
N ASP A 108 1.71 8.24 2.06
CA ASP A 108 2.41 6.97 2.19
C ASP A 108 3.22 6.62 0.94
N LEU A 109 4.02 7.57 0.50
CA LEU A 109 4.94 7.41 -0.63
C LEU A 109 5.82 6.14 -0.53
N GLN A 110 6.15 5.71 0.69
CA GLN A 110 6.96 4.52 0.91
C GLN A 110 6.22 3.24 0.52
N ASN A 111 4.93 3.10 0.89
CA ASN A 111 4.16 1.92 0.47
C ASN A 111 3.90 1.89 -1.03
N MET A 112 3.66 3.03 -1.64
CA MET A 112 3.52 3.12 -3.09
C MET A 112 4.81 2.68 -3.80
N ARG A 113 5.98 3.13 -3.34
CA ARG A 113 7.29 2.71 -3.89
C ARG A 113 7.55 1.22 -3.66
N PHE A 114 7.16 0.70 -2.50
CA PHE A 114 7.25 -0.72 -2.21
C PHE A 114 6.37 -1.55 -3.15
N GLU A 115 5.12 -1.13 -3.38
CA GLU A 115 4.24 -1.80 -4.35
C GLU A 115 4.82 -1.77 -5.77
N LEU A 116 5.37 -0.64 -6.20
CA LEU A 116 6.02 -0.55 -7.51
C LEU A 116 7.22 -1.50 -7.64
N ALA A 117 8.01 -1.63 -6.57
CA ALA A 117 9.09 -2.62 -6.52
C ALA A 117 8.57 -4.07 -6.59
N LEU A 118 7.44 -4.36 -5.92
CA LEU A 118 6.76 -5.66 -6.04
C LEU A 118 6.27 -5.91 -7.47
N ARG A 119 5.69 -4.91 -8.12
CA ARG A 119 5.23 -5.01 -9.53
C ARG A 119 6.38 -5.24 -10.50
N ASP A 120 7.52 -4.63 -10.25
CA ASP A 120 8.72 -4.88 -11.04
C ASP A 120 9.26 -6.30 -10.81
N LEU A 121 9.36 -6.74 -9.56
CA LEU A 121 9.73 -8.12 -9.22
C LEU A 121 8.79 -9.15 -9.86
N GLY A 122 7.48 -8.89 -9.85
CA GLY A 122 6.45 -9.76 -10.43
C GLY A 122 6.57 -9.94 -11.95
N ARG A 123 7.33 -9.11 -12.66
CA ARG A 123 7.61 -9.32 -14.09
C ARG A 123 8.53 -10.52 -14.34
N HIS A 124 9.29 -10.92 -13.32
CA HIS A 124 10.31 -11.96 -13.42
C HIS A 124 10.08 -13.12 -12.43
N ASP A 125 9.14 -12.96 -11.50
CA ASP A 125 8.78 -13.95 -10.49
C ASP A 125 7.28 -14.28 -10.57
N ALA A 126 6.97 -15.49 -11.04
CA ALA A 126 5.59 -15.94 -11.24
C ALA A 126 4.77 -16.01 -9.93
N LYS A 127 5.43 -16.33 -8.79
CA LYS A 127 4.77 -16.35 -7.48
C LYS A 127 4.34 -14.95 -7.06
N VAL A 128 5.23 -13.98 -7.19
CA VAL A 128 4.93 -12.57 -6.90
C VAL A 128 3.85 -12.03 -7.83
N ALA A 129 3.91 -12.36 -9.13
CA ALA A 129 2.87 -11.99 -10.09
C ALA A 129 1.48 -12.52 -9.68
N GLN A 130 1.40 -13.79 -9.27
CA GLN A 130 0.15 -14.39 -8.81
C GLN A 130 -0.37 -13.73 -7.53
N GLN A 131 0.51 -13.42 -6.59
CA GLN A 131 0.16 -12.73 -5.36
C GLN A 131 -0.36 -11.32 -5.63
N LEU A 132 0.29 -10.56 -6.51
CA LEU A 132 -0.17 -9.23 -6.93
C LEU A 132 -1.55 -9.29 -7.59
N ALA A 133 -1.80 -10.29 -8.45
CA ALA A 133 -3.11 -10.49 -9.08
C ALA A 133 -4.23 -10.67 -8.05
N GLN A 134 -3.96 -11.29 -6.89
CA GLN A 134 -4.95 -11.40 -5.80
C GLN A 134 -5.28 -10.04 -5.19
N VAL A 135 -4.27 -9.18 -4.99
CA VAL A 135 -4.48 -7.81 -4.48
C VAL A 135 -5.23 -6.96 -5.50
N ASP A 136 -4.87 -7.07 -6.77
CA ASP A 136 -5.53 -6.36 -7.85
C ASP A 136 -7.02 -6.75 -7.96
N GLN A 137 -7.31 -8.05 -7.84
CA GLN A 137 -8.69 -8.55 -7.81
C GLN A 137 -9.46 -8.08 -6.57
N LEU A 138 -8.81 -8.05 -5.40
CA LEU A 138 -9.41 -7.52 -4.17
C LEU A 138 -9.81 -6.05 -4.33
N ARG A 139 -8.96 -5.23 -4.91
CA ARG A 139 -9.21 -3.81 -5.16
C ARG A 139 -10.30 -3.60 -6.20
N LEU A 140 -10.23 -4.33 -7.33
CA LEU A 140 -11.25 -4.26 -8.37
C LEU A 140 -12.63 -4.62 -7.84
N SER A 141 -12.78 -5.72 -7.11
CA SER A 141 -14.06 -6.11 -6.53
C SER A 141 -14.61 -5.06 -5.56
N LEU A 142 -13.75 -4.44 -4.73
CA LEU A 142 -14.15 -3.35 -3.85
C LEU A 142 -14.65 -2.13 -4.65
N PHE A 143 -13.94 -1.75 -5.71
CA PHE A 143 -14.33 -0.62 -6.55
C PHE A 143 -15.64 -0.90 -7.28
N GLU A 144 -15.82 -2.09 -7.83
CA GLU A 144 -17.07 -2.53 -8.46
C GLU A 144 -18.25 -2.46 -7.49
N GLU A 145 -18.08 -2.93 -6.25
CA GLU A 145 -19.11 -2.83 -5.20
C GLU A 145 -19.55 -1.37 -4.96
N LYS A 146 -18.59 -0.46 -4.87
CA LYS A 146 -18.90 0.97 -4.63
C LYS A 146 -19.51 1.65 -5.87
N PHE A 147 -19.00 1.39 -7.06
CA PHE A 147 -19.56 1.91 -8.30
C PHE A 147 -20.95 1.33 -8.60
N LEU A 148 -21.21 0.06 -8.27
CA LEU A 148 -22.53 -0.55 -8.44
C LEU A 148 -23.61 0.17 -7.62
N ARG A 149 -23.27 0.60 -6.41
CA ARG A 149 -24.18 1.40 -5.57
C ARG A 149 -24.49 2.78 -6.18
N LEU A 150 -23.55 3.34 -6.92
CA LEU A 150 -23.73 4.64 -7.58
C LEU A 150 -24.54 4.52 -8.88
N THR A 151 -24.24 3.51 -9.71
CA THR A 151 -24.74 3.40 -11.09
C THR A 151 -25.99 2.53 -11.21
N ALA A 152 -26.22 1.63 -10.25
CA ALA A 152 -27.21 0.55 -10.29
C ALA A 152 -27.12 -0.33 -11.57
N ASN A 153 -25.96 -0.30 -12.28
CA ASN A 153 -25.71 -1.05 -13.51
C ASN A 153 -24.38 -1.82 -13.38
N PRO A 154 -24.40 -3.17 -13.35
CA PRO A 154 -23.20 -3.97 -13.15
C PRO A 154 -22.10 -3.75 -14.21
N LYS A 155 -22.50 -3.62 -15.49
CA LYS A 155 -21.56 -3.42 -16.58
C LYS A 155 -20.85 -2.07 -16.45
N THR A 156 -21.61 -1.00 -16.24
CA THR A 156 -21.05 0.33 -16.03
C THR A 156 -20.17 0.38 -14.77
N ALA A 157 -20.58 -0.30 -13.70
CA ALA A 157 -19.78 -0.38 -12.47
C ALA A 157 -18.42 -1.04 -12.70
N ALA A 158 -18.38 -2.16 -13.42
CA ALA A 158 -17.15 -2.86 -13.75
C ALA A 158 -16.22 -2.00 -14.65
N ASP A 159 -16.78 -1.34 -15.67
CA ASP A 159 -16.01 -0.46 -16.57
C ASP A 159 -15.39 0.72 -15.78
N LEU A 160 -16.17 1.37 -14.91
CA LEU A 160 -15.70 2.48 -14.09
C LEU A 160 -14.67 2.04 -13.04
N ALA A 161 -14.85 0.87 -12.43
CA ALA A 161 -13.90 0.29 -11.49
C ALA A 161 -12.56 0.01 -12.18
N GLY A 162 -12.59 -0.56 -13.39
CA GLY A 162 -11.40 -0.79 -14.20
C GLY A 162 -10.67 0.50 -14.55
N LEU A 163 -11.39 1.54 -15.00
CA LEU A 163 -10.82 2.85 -15.29
C LEU A 163 -10.19 3.49 -14.05
N PHE A 164 -10.90 3.45 -12.92
CA PHE A 164 -10.38 3.97 -11.66
C PHE A 164 -9.13 3.23 -11.21
N TYR A 165 -9.12 1.90 -11.30
CA TYR A 165 -7.97 1.07 -10.95
C TYR A 165 -6.74 1.42 -11.81
N LEU A 166 -6.90 1.51 -13.13
CA LEU A 166 -5.82 1.88 -14.05
C LEU A 166 -5.30 3.30 -13.77
N ALA A 167 -6.20 4.24 -13.47
CA ALA A 167 -5.83 5.60 -13.09
C ALA A 167 -5.03 5.62 -11.78
N LEU A 168 -5.41 4.80 -10.78
CA LEU A 168 -4.72 4.68 -9.50
C LEU A 168 -3.30 4.12 -9.68
N VAL A 169 -3.14 3.00 -10.42
CA VAL A 169 -1.82 2.40 -10.70
C VAL A 169 -0.94 3.35 -11.51
N GLY A 170 -1.51 4.04 -12.50
CA GLY A 170 -0.81 5.08 -13.27
C GLY A 170 -0.38 6.26 -12.41
N CYS A 171 -1.21 6.66 -11.45
CA CYS A 171 -0.87 7.70 -10.46
C CYS A 171 0.32 7.27 -9.59
N TYR A 172 0.34 6.05 -9.09
CA TYR A 172 1.47 5.52 -8.33
C TYR A 172 2.77 5.62 -9.12
N GLN A 173 2.75 5.22 -10.38
CA GLN A 173 3.91 5.32 -11.27
C GLN A 173 4.34 6.77 -11.52
N ALA A 174 3.39 7.70 -11.65
CA ALA A 174 3.69 9.11 -11.88
C ALA A 174 4.22 9.80 -10.63
N LEU A 175 3.60 9.58 -9.45
CA LEU A 175 3.94 10.25 -8.19
C LEU A 175 5.22 9.71 -7.54
N SER A 176 5.66 8.50 -7.87
CA SER A 176 6.90 7.92 -7.32
C SER A 176 8.17 8.62 -7.79
N ARG A 177 8.07 9.45 -8.83
CA ARG A 177 9.22 10.16 -9.42
C ARG A 177 9.63 11.38 -8.59
N PRO A 178 10.93 11.71 -8.48
CA PRO A 178 11.41 12.84 -7.68
C PRO A 178 10.85 14.22 -8.08
N ASN A 179 10.45 14.38 -9.35
CA ASN A 179 9.97 15.65 -9.92
C ASN A 179 8.50 15.58 -10.35
N SER A 180 7.67 14.86 -9.61
CA SER A 180 6.22 14.81 -9.87
C SER A 180 5.61 16.21 -9.70
N PRO A 181 4.69 16.63 -10.60
CA PRO A 181 3.98 17.89 -10.42
C PRO A 181 3.22 17.89 -9.09
N PRO A 182 3.32 18.99 -8.29
CA PRO A 182 2.79 19.03 -6.93
C PRO A 182 1.28 18.81 -6.84
N ASP A 183 0.53 19.09 -7.89
CA ASP A 183 -0.95 19.03 -7.92
C ASP A 183 -1.49 17.77 -8.57
N SER A 184 -0.63 16.80 -8.91
CA SER A 184 -1.05 15.59 -9.65
C SER A 184 -2.14 14.80 -8.92
N GLU A 185 -2.04 14.67 -7.61
CA GLU A 185 -3.03 13.99 -6.78
C GLU A 185 -4.37 14.74 -6.78
N GLN A 186 -4.35 16.05 -6.52
CA GLN A 186 -5.57 16.89 -6.50
C GLN A 186 -6.24 16.90 -7.87
N ARG A 187 -5.43 17.02 -8.93
CA ARG A 187 -5.92 16.96 -10.31
C ARG A 187 -6.61 15.62 -10.60
N LEU A 188 -6.01 14.50 -10.19
CA LEU A 188 -6.62 13.19 -10.38
C LEU A 188 -7.91 13.03 -9.57
N LYS A 189 -7.94 13.45 -8.30
CA LYS A 189 -9.17 13.48 -7.49
C LYS A 189 -10.30 14.23 -8.20
N ARG A 190 -10.01 15.41 -8.74
CA ARG A 190 -10.98 16.21 -9.49
C ARG A 190 -11.45 15.50 -10.77
N LEU A 191 -10.53 14.93 -11.55
CA LEU A 191 -10.87 14.21 -12.79
C LEU A 191 -11.76 13.00 -12.50
N ILE A 192 -11.47 12.24 -11.46
CA ILE A 192 -12.30 11.11 -11.03
C ILE A 192 -13.69 11.60 -10.62
N SER A 193 -13.78 12.66 -9.80
CA SER A 193 -15.07 13.23 -9.40
C SER A 193 -15.91 13.64 -10.61
N VAL A 194 -15.34 14.47 -11.49
CA VAL A 194 -16.06 15.06 -12.62
C VAL A 194 -16.44 14.04 -13.69
N TYR A 195 -15.55 13.09 -14.00
CA TYR A 195 -15.74 12.20 -15.15
C TYR A 195 -16.20 10.79 -14.79
N LEU A 196 -15.91 10.29 -13.59
CA LEU A 196 -16.30 8.94 -13.19
C LEU A 196 -17.45 8.91 -12.18
N VAL A 197 -17.64 9.97 -11.37
CA VAL A 197 -18.62 9.96 -10.27
C VAL A 197 -19.86 10.78 -10.62
N GLU A 198 -19.70 12.06 -10.94
CA GLU A 198 -20.81 12.98 -11.15
C GLU A 198 -21.78 12.57 -12.28
N PRO A 199 -21.32 12.09 -13.45
CA PRO A 199 -22.23 11.73 -14.55
C PRO A 199 -23.13 10.53 -14.25
N HIS A 200 -22.78 9.71 -13.24
CA HIS A 200 -23.47 8.47 -12.92
C HIS A 200 -24.32 8.56 -11.65
N GLN A 201 -24.51 9.76 -11.08
CA GLN A 201 -25.42 9.94 -9.97
C GLN A 201 -26.85 9.67 -10.46
N VAL A 202 -27.49 8.66 -9.86
CA VAL A 202 -28.94 8.50 -10.00
C VAL A 202 -29.58 9.71 -9.33
N THR A 203 -30.07 10.64 -10.11
CA THR A 203 -30.89 11.76 -9.59
C THR A 203 -32.10 11.14 -8.91
N PRO A 204 -32.33 11.35 -7.60
CA PRO A 204 -33.58 10.89 -7.00
C PRO A 204 -34.70 11.57 -7.79
N ASN A 205 -35.60 10.76 -8.39
CA ASN A 205 -36.71 11.15 -9.21
C ASN A 205 -37.23 12.53 -8.79
N ALA A 206 -37.12 13.50 -9.68
CA ALA A 206 -38.02 14.66 -9.62
C ALA A 206 -39.43 14.08 -9.63
N LYS A 207 -40.10 14.11 -8.48
CA LYS A 207 -41.48 13.74 -8.36
C LYS A 207 -42.25 14.46 -9.47
N LEU A 208 -42.82 13.66 -10.35
CA LEU A 208 -43.84 14.13 -11.29
C LEU A 208 -44.82 15.01 -10.52
N ALA A 209 -44.76 16.29 -10.78
CA ALA A 209 -45.82 17.24 -10.44
C ALA A 209 -46.91 17.18 -11.53
#